data_cab342540403ed91f83c0cbb560a4a1e
#
_entry.id   cab342540403ed91f83c0cbb560a4a1e
#
_cell.length_a   1.000
_cell.length_b   1.000
_cell.length_c   1.000
_cell.angle_alpha   90.00
_cell.angle_beta   90.00
_cell.angle_gamma   90.00
#
_symmetry.space_group_name_H-M   'P 1'
#
loop_
_entity.id
_entity.type
_entity.pdbx_description
1 polymer ?
#
loop_
_entity_poly.entity_id
_entity_poly.type
_entity_poly.pdbx_seq_one_letter_code
_entity_poly.pdbx_strand_id
1 'polypeptide(L)'
;MDSDDENVEEAVEGPLDEDGQPHGFCTVTYSSSDRFEGHFTHGEKNGKGKFYFFDGSTLEGYYVDDALQGQGVYTYEDGGVLHGTYVDGELNGPAQEFDGEGHLVFKGQYKENNRCGECWVCYSDGGCVFGEVNEDGEMTGESVAYIYPDKKTALYGSFVDGELIEARLASVICSTSGRPRFEIAPNSPVYSYDKSTSTCIATHSLLPDPYESQKVFVADSMIKGAGQGLFAKTVADTDTVMAFYNGVRITHSEVDSRDWALNGNTISLDEDTVIDVPQPFDQIERYCASLGHKANHSFTPNCKYDQFVHPRFGPIKCIRALRPVRKHEELVVAYGYDHEPMGKNGPEAPDWYKQELEEFQRRQAAPSGQ
;
A
#
# COMPACT_ATOMS: atom_id res chain seq x y z
N MET A 1 -0.61 35.50 5.97
CA MET A 1 -1.89 36.07 5.46
C MET A 1 -2.94 35.34 6.23
N ASP A 2 -3.29 35.97 7.36
CA ASP A 2 -4.29 35.47 8.27
C ASP A 2 -5.63 35.52 7.55
N SER A 3 -6.18 34.36 7.22
CA SER A 3 -7.57 34.23 6.85
C SER A 3 -8.30 33.80 8.11
N ASP A 4 -8.57 34.76 8.99
CA ASP A 4 -9.67 34.67 9.94
C ASP A 4 -10.98 34.73 9.12
N ASP A 5 -11.28 33.67 8.35
CA ASP A 5 -12.64 33.36 7.95
C ASP A 5 -13.33 32.84 9.22
N GLU A 6 -13.79 33.81 10.05
CA GLU A 6 -14.71 33.53 11.14
C GLU A 6 -15.90 32.80 10.53
N ASN A 7 -16.08 31.52 10.87
CA ASN A 7 -17.28 30.75 10.57
C ASN A 7 -18.49 31.48 11.22
N VAL A 8 -19.16 32.30 10.45
CA VAL A 8 -20.33 33.04 10.92
C VAL A 8 -21.48 32.06 11.11
N GLU A 9 -22.09 32.04 12.29
CA GLU A 9 -23.27 31.22 12.57
C GLU A 9 -24.44 31.70 11.70
N GLU A 10 -25.01 30.83 10.87
CA GLU A 10 -26.18 31.12 10.02
C GLU A 10 -27.49 30.71 10.68
N ALA A 11 -27.49 29.57 11.40
CA ALA A 11 -28.68 29.03 12.03
C ALA A 11 -28.33 28.30 13.33
N VAL A 12 -29.15 28.57 14.38
CA VAL A 12 -29.07 27.89 15.68
C VAL A 12 -30.41 27.21 15.98
N GLU A 13 -30.35 25.89 16.20
CA GLU A 13 -31.48 25.10 16.67
C GLU A 13 -31.18 24.60 18.08
N GLY A 14 -31.98 25.03 19.09
CA GLY A 14 -31.80 24.63 20.47
C GLY A 14 -32.07 25.76 21.45
N PRO A 15 -31.85 25.54 22.76
CA PRO A 15 -32.03 26.55 23.77
C PRO A 15 -30.97 27.65 23.69
N LEU A 16 -31.37 28.87 23.98
CA LEU A 16 -30.52 30.06 24.09
C LEU A 16 -30.51 30.57 25.52
N ASP A 17 -29.44 31.23 25.91
CA ASP A 17 -29.35 31.95 27.19
C ASP A 17 -30.02 33.34 27.14
N GLU A 18 -29.86 34.13 28.21
CA GLU A 18 -30.46 35.47 28.33
C GLU A 18 -29.89 36.48 27.32
N ASP A 19 -28.67 36.23 26.80
CA ASP A 19 -27.98 37.05 25.80
C ASP A 19 -28.24 36.56 24.37
N GLY A 20 -29.06 35.50 24.21
CA GLY A 20 -29.43 34.94 22.92
C GLY A 20 -28.36 34.01 22.34
N GLN A 21 -27.39 33.56 23.13
CA GLN A 21 -26.33 32.67 22.72
C GLN A 21 -26.72 31.18 22.91
N PRO A 22 -26.21 30.24 22.08
CA PRO A 22 -26.43 28.80 22.27
C PRO A 22 -26.09 28.36 23.71
N HIS A 23 -27.02 27.63 24.36
CA HIS A 23 -26.83 27.16 25.74
C HIS A 23 -27.53 25.81 25.94
N GLY A 24 -26.80 24.79 26.37
CA GLY A 24 -27.30 23.41 26.43
C GLY A 24 -27.03 22.65 25.13
N PHE A 25 -27.86 21.68 24.81
CA PHE A 25 -27.67 20.91 23.55
C PHE A 25 -28.28 21.67 22.37
N CYS A 26 -27.42 22.06 21.41
CA CYS A 26 -27.81 22.83 20.23
C CYS A 26 -27.21 22.21 18.96
N THR A 27 -27.84 22.50 17.83
CA THR A 27 -27.29 22.33 16.50
C THR A 27 -27.01 23.72 15.92
N VAL A 28 -25.76 23.97 15.56
CA VAL A 28 -25.30 25.21 14.92
C VAL A 28 -24.84 24.92 13.53
N THR A 29 -25.37 25.65 12.55
CA THR A 29 -24.95 25.59 11.15
C THR A 29 -24.18 26.85 10.81
N TYR A 30 -23.02 26.72 10.20
CA TYR A 30 -22.11 27.82 9.85
C TYR A 30 -22.24 28.20 8.37
N SER A 31 -21.78 29.39 8.02
CA SER A 31 -21.79 29.93 6.65
C SER A 31 -20.99 29.07 5.66
N SER A 32 -20.00 28.30 6.15
CA SER A 32 -19.27 27.28 5.39
C SER A 32 -20.11 26.06 5.01
N SER A 33 -21.35 25.93 5.51
CA SER A 33 -22.18 24.73 5.49
C SER A 33 -21.69 23.63 6.43
N ASP A 34 -20.71 23.89 7.26
CA ASP A 34 -20.34 23.04 8.39
C ASP A 34 -21.43 23.05 9.45
N ARG A 35 -21.49 22.02 10.27
CA ARG A 35 -22.51 21.91 11.33
C ARG A 35 -21.90 21.31 12.58
N PHE A 36 -22.25 21.85 13.72
CA PHE A 36 -21.91 21.26 15.02
C PHE A 36 -23.18 20.86 15.77
N GLU A 37 -23.19 19.66 16.30
CA GLU A 37 -24.23 19.13 17.19
C GLU A 37 -23.63 18.81 18.54
N GLY A 38 -23.99 19.52 19.59
CA GLY A 38 -23.36 19.28 20.88
C GLY A 38 -23.82 20.24 21.96
N HIS A 39 -23.11 20.23 23.09
CA HIS A 39 -23.37 21.06 24.22
C HIS A 39 -22.64 22.39 24.11
N PHE A 40 -23.35 23.44 24.44
CA PHE A 40 -22.88 24.83 24.50
C PHE A 40 -23.04 25.41 25.89
N THR A 41 -22.17 26.33 26.25
CA THR A 41 -22.26 27.16 27.46
C THR A 41 -21.94 28.58 27.05
N HIS A 42 -22.95 29.47 27.07
CA HIS A 42 -22.84 30.88 26.70
C HIS A 42 -22.17 31.12 25.35
N GLY A 43 -22.62 30.39 24.31
CA GLY A 43 -22.15 30.52 22.95
C GLY A 43 -20.93 29.66 22.59
N GLU A 44 -20.19 29.13 23.57
CA GLU A 44 -18.99 28.31 23.34
C GLU A 44 -19.32 26.82 23.41
N LYS A 45 -18.70 26.00 22.53
CA LYS A 45 -18.82 24.55 22.56
C LYS A 45 -18.21 24.05 23.87
N ASN A 46 -19.02 23.42 24.71
CA ASN A 46 -18.58 22.98 26.03
C ASN A 46 -19.33 21.71 26.45
N GLY A 47 -18.65 20.55 26.31
CA GLY A 47 -19.21 19.23 26.53
C GLY A 47 -19.05 18.32 25.32
N LYS A 48 -19.83 17.23 25.29
CA LYS A 48 -19.82 16.33 24.14
C LYS A 48 -20.42 16.99 22.92
N GLY A 49 -19.76 16.79 21.76
CA GLY A 49 -20.27 17.28 20.49
C GLY A 49 -19.62 16.57 19.29
N LYS A 50 -20.24 16.78 18.15
CA LYS A 50 -19.81 16.29 16.86
C LYS A 50 -19.86 17.40 15.83
N PHE A 51 -18.73 17.66 15.23
CA PHE A 51 -18.58 18.57 14.11
C PHE A 51 -18.73 17.79 12.80
N TYR A 52 -19.50 18.31 11.88
CA TYR A 52 -19.70 17.78 10.53
C TYR A 52 -19.15 18.81 9.55
N PHE A 53 -18.12 18.43 8.83
CA PHE A 53 -17.51 19.29 7.84
C PHE A 53 -18.25 19.19 6.51
N PHE A 54 -18.14 20.22 5.70
CA PHE A 54 -18.78 20.30 4.37
C PHE A 54 -18.34 19.17 3.44
N ASP A 55 -17.09 18.69 3.56
CA ASP A 55 -16.54 17.58 2.78
C ASP A 55 -17.11 16.20 3.19
N GLY A 56 -17.96 16.14 4.20
CA GLY A 56 -18.54 14.90 4.72
C GLY A 56 -17.75 14.24 5.85
N SER A 57 -16.56 14.75 6.16
CA SER A 57 -15.79 14.29 7.33
C SER A 57 -16.44 14.73 8.64
N THR A 58 -16.08 14.09 9.75
CA THR A 58 -16.63 14.44 11.08
C THR A 58 -15.57 14.38 12.17
N LEU A 59 -15.74 15.20 13.22
CA LEU A 59 -14.88 15.19 14.41
C LEU A 59 -15.75 15.13 15.67
N GLU A 60 -15.65 14.04 16.42
CA GLU A 60 -16.44 13.80 17.62
C GLU A 60 -15.54 13.73 18.85
N GLY A 61 -15.97 14.39 19.93
CA GLY A 61 -15.24 14.33 21.19
C GLY A 61 -15.83 15.26 22.26
N TYR A 62 -15.00 15.65 23.20
CA TYR A 62 -15.36 16.57 24.29
C TYR A 62 -14.71 17.93 24.06
N TYR A 63 -15.50 18.97 24.03
CA TYR A 63 -15.09 20.36 23.81
C TYR A 63 -15.03 21.14 25.11
N VAL A 64 -14.08 22.03 25.24
CA VAL A 64 -13.93 22.98 26.33
C VAL A 64 -13.59 24.33 25.69
N ASP A 65 -14.43 25.35 25.93
CA ASP A 65 -14.25 26.70 25.41
C ASP A 65 -13.89 26.69 23.89
N ASP A 66 -14.80 26.08 23.11
CA ASP A 66 -14.69 25.84 21.63
C ASP A 66 -13.63 24.86 21.15
N ALA A 67 -12.66 24.49 21.97
CA ALA A 67 -11.56 23.60 21.59
C ALA A 67 -11.83 22.15 21.97
N LEU A 68 -11.50 21.20 21.05
CA LEU A 68 -11.56 19.77 21.35
C LEU A 68 -10.44 19.40 22.35
N GLN A 69 -10.80 18.67 23.42
CA GLN A 69 -9.90 18.25 24.48
C GLN A 69 -9.99 16.75 24.75
N GLY A 70 -8.83 16.10 24.94
CA GLY A 70 -8.76 14.69 25.27
C GLY A 70 -8.96 13.77 24.06
N GLN A 71 -9.67 12.66 24.27
CA GLN A 71 -9.89 11.69 23.18
C GLN A 71 -10.91 12.22 22.18
N GLY A 72 -10.55 12.16 20.88
CA GLY A 72 -11.42 12.50 19.77
C GLY A 72 -11.35 11.47 18.66
N VAL A 73 -12.38 11.43 17.84
CA VAL A 73 -12.51 10.56 16.69
C VAL A 73 -12.79 11.41 15.46
N TYR A 74 -11.83 11.45 14.53
CA TYR A 74 -12.01 12.04 13.21
C TYR A 74 -12.37 10.93 12.24
N THR A 75 -13.46 11.11 11.49
CA THR A 75 -13.86 10.19 10.41
C THR A 75 -13.69 10.91 9.08
N TYR A 76 -12.90 10.36 8.20
CA TYR A 76 -12.66 10.89 6.85
C TYR A 76 -13.86 10.67 5.93
N GLU A 77 -13.94 11.40 4.82
CA GLU A 77 -14.97 11.24 3.78
C GLU A 77 -15.03 9.81 3.22
N ASP A 78 -13.89 9.16 3.04
CA ASP A 78 -13.76 7.78 2.53
C ASP A 78 -14.11 6.69 3.57
N GLY A 79 -14.47 7.09 4.78
CA GLY A 79 -14.81 6.18 5.90
C GLY A 79 -13.61 5.75 6.75
N GLY A 80 -12.41 6.21 6.44
CA GLY A 80 -11.25 6.06 7.32
C GLY A 80 -11.47 6.74 8.67
N VAL A 81 -10.77 6.29 9.71
CA VAL A 81 -10.98 6.78 11.08
C VAL A 81 -9.64 7.06 11.77
N LEU A 82 -9.51 8.24 12.37
CA LEU A 82 -8.40 8.60 13.25
C LEU A 82 -8.89 8.73 14.69
N HIS A 83 -8.38 7.89 15.57
CA HIS A 83 -8.52 8.02 17.02
C HIS A 83 -7.31 8.75 17.57
N GLY A 84 -7.49 9.92 18.16
CA GLY A 84 -6.38 10.75 18.62
C GLY A 84 -6.63 11.44 19.96
N THR A 85 -5.56 11.96 20.52
CA THR A 85 -5.60 12.82 21.72
C THR A 85 -5.44 14.26 21.27
N TYR A 86 -6.32 15.14 21.72
CA TYR A 86 -6.38 16.55 21.36
C TYR A 86 -6.08 17.42 22.57
N VAL A 87 -5.35 18.49 22.35
CA VAL A 87 -5.09 19.56 23.32
C VAL A 87 -5.32 20.88 22.60
N ASP A 88 -6.23 21.71 23.13
CA ASP A 88 -6.62 23.00 22.56
C ASP A 88 -7.00 22.94 21.07
N GLY A 89 -7.72 21.87 20.68
CA GLY A 89 -8.17 21.62 19.31
C GLY A 89 -7.14 20.99 18.39
N GLU A 90 -5.89 20.89 18.81
CA GLU A 90 -4.82 20.27 18.02
C GLU A 90 -4.59 18.82 18.42
N LEU A 91 -4.26 17.98 17.41
CA LEU A 91 -3.87 16.60 17.64
C LEU A 91 -2.49 16.56 18.33
N ASN A 92 -2.47 16.16 19.59
CA ASN A 92 -1.30 16.25 20.46
C ASN A 92 -1.28 15.07 21.44
N GLY A 93 -0.52 14.02 21.13
CA GLY A 93 -0.45 12.78 21.90
C GLY A 93 -0.62 11.53 21.06
N PRO A 94 -0.93 10.38 21.68
CA PRO A 94 -1.07 9.11 20.97
C PRO A 94 -2.25 9.12 20.00
N ALA A 95 -2.04 8.53 18.80
CA ALA A 95 -3.05 8.38 17.78
C ALA A 95 -2.93 7.05 17.02
N GLN A 96 -4.06 6.61 16.47
CA GLN A 96 -4.17 5.47 15.57
C GLN A 96 -5.11 5.86 14.42
N GLU A 97 -4.67 5.54 13.20
CA GLU A 97 -5.40 5.82 11.97
C GLU A 97 -5.70 4.53 11.23
N PHE A 98 -6.91 4.38 10.74
CA PHE A 98 -7.40 3.22 10.01
C PHE A 98 -7.98 3.70 8.68
N ASP A 99 -7.82 2.89 7.63
CA ASP A 99 -8.47 3.13 6.34
C ASP A 99 -9.98 2.81 6.40
N GLY A 100 -10.70 3.05 5.29
CA GLY A 100 -12.13 2.78 5.18
C GLY A 100 -12.50 1.28 5.26
N GLU A 101 -11.52 0.39 5.16
CA GLU A 101 -11.68 -1.06 5.33
C GLU A 101 -11.36 -1.51 6.77
N GLY A 102 -10.87 -0.60 7.61
CA GLY A 102 -10.53 -0.85 9.01
C GLY A 102 -9.11 -1.39 9.22
N HIS A 103 -8.23 -1.33 8.22
CA HIS A 103 -6.82 -1.69 8.38
C HIS A 103 -6.05 -0.53 9.01
N LEU A 104 -5.12 -0.86 9.92
CA LEU A 104 -4.24 0.12 10.54
C LEU A 104 -3.31 0.75 9.49
N VAL A 105 -3.37 2.06 9.33
CA VAL A 105 -2.51 2.87 8.46
C VAL A 105 -1.39 3.54 9.24
N PHE A 106 -1.71 4.06 10.42
CA PHE A 106 -0.75 4.74 11.28
C PHE A 106 -1.00 4.43 12.76
N LYS A 107 0.08 4.34 13.52
CA LYS A 107 0.05 4.29 14.98
C LYS A 107 1.29 4.97 15.54
N GLY A 108 1.12 6.03 16.31
CA GLY A 108 2.26 6.78 16.84
C GLY A 108 1.84 7.92 17.74
N GLN A 109 2.64 8.96 17.71
CA GLN A 109 2.44 10.20 18.45
C GLN A 109 2.29 11.36 17.46
N TYR A 110 1.49 12.34 17.88
CA TYR A 110 1.38 13.64 17.25
C TYR A 110 1.80 14.74 18.21
N LYS A 111 2.35 15.79 17.67
CA LYS A 111 2.62 17.05 18.35
C LYS A 111 2.24 18.20 17.42
N GLU A 112 1.29 19.06 17.86
CA GLU A 112 0.84 20.22 17.09
C GLU A 112 0.43 19.80 15.65
N ASN A 113 -0.44 18.77 15.55
CA ASN A 113 -0.93 18.15 14.31
C ASN A 113 0.12 17.44 13.43
N ASN A 114 1.40 17.38 13.85
CA ASN A 114 2.46 16.70 13.12
C ASN A 114 2.83 15.36 13.74
N ARG A 115 3.07 14.34 12.91
CA ARG A 115 3.58 13.05 13.38
C ARG A 115 4.96 13.24 14.00
N CYS A 116 5.25 12.58 15.12
CA CYS A 116 6.53 12.71 15.80
C CYS A 116 6.95 11.43 16.52
N GLY A 117 8.28 11.30 16.76
CA GLY A 117 8.86 10.18 17.47
C GLY A 117 8.71 8.84 16.76
N GLU A 118 8.72 7.74 17.53
CA GLU A 118 8.55 6.41 16.98
C GLU A 118 7.10 6.14 16.58
N CYS A 119 6.90 5.66 15.35
CA CYS A 119 5.60 5.31 14.83
C CYS A 119 5.63 4.09 13.89
N TRP A 120 4.44 3.55 13.65
CA TRP A 120 4.13 2.59 12.62
C TRP A 120 3.43 3.29 11.47
N VAL A 121 3.89 3.03 10.25
CA VAL A 121 3.16 3.36 9.01
C VAL A 121 2.93 2.07 8.25
N CYS A 122 1.69 1.74 7.97
CA CYS A 122 1.32 0.52 7.27
C CYS A 122 0.72 0.86 5.90
N TYR A 123 1.10 0.08 4.89
CA TYR A 123 0.65 0.25 3.51
C TYR A 123 -0.47 -0.75 3.20
N SER A 124 -1.34 -0.40 2.28
CA SER A 124 -2.42 -1.28 1.80
C SER A 124 -1.92 -2.58 1.16
N ASP A 125 -0.66 -2.59 0.68
CA ASP A 125 -0.02 -3.78 0.12
C ASP A 125 0.37 -4.83 1.18
N GLY A 126 0.30 -4.46 2.47
CA GLY A 126 0.62 -5.28 3.63
C GLY A 126 2.00 -5.04 4.23
N GLY A 127 2.85 -4.24 3.59
CA GLY A 127 4.11 -3.78 4.20
C GLY A 127 3.88 -2.79 5.33
N CYS A 128 4.82 -2.67 6.27
CA CYS A 128 4.80 -1.63 7.30
C CYS A 128 6.22 -1.10 7.51
N VAL A 129 6.32 0.15 7.95
CA VAL A 129 7.57 0.74 8.42
C VAL A 129 7.43 1.11 9.90
N PHE A 130 8.47 0.84 10.68
CA PHE A 130 8.56 1.21 12.09
C PHE A 130 9.85 1.95 12.34
N GLY A 131 9.77 3.12 12.95
CA GLY A 131 10.94 3.95 13.28
C GLY A 131 10.55 5.34 13.72
N GLU A 132 11.53 6.22 13.83
CA GLU A 132 11.33 7.63 14.08
C GLU A 132 11.02 8.37 12.78
N VAL A 133 10.25 9.45 12.88
CA VAL A 133 9.97 10.36 11.77
C VAL A 133 10.65 11.71 11.99
N ASN A 134 11.04 12.36 10.90
CA ASN A 134 11.53 13.74 10.86
C ASN A 134 10.37 14.76 11.00
N GLU A 135 10.69 16.05 10.87
CA GLU A 135 9.72 17.15 10.96
C GLU A 135 8.67 17.11 9.83
N ASP A 136 8.99 16.49 8.69
CA ASP A 136 8.08 16.30 7.56
C ASP A 136 7.21 15.03 7.68
N GLY A 137 7.40 14.26 8.78
CA GLY A 137 6.67 13.02 9.03
C GLY A 137 7.21 11.80 8.28
N GLU A 138 8.42 11.90 7.69
CA GLU A 138 9.07 10.83 6.95
C GLU A 138 10.02 10.01 7.84
N MET A 139 10.06 8.69 7.61
CA MET A 139 10.91 7.77 8.37
C MET A 139 12.39 8.12 8.21
N THR A 140 13.09 8.31 9.32
CA THR A 140 14.51 8.69 9.33
C THR A 140 15.25 8.09 10.53
N GLY A 141 16.57 7.92 10.41
CA GLY A 141 17.45 7.45 11.49
C GLY A 141 18.10 6.09 11.22
N GLU A 142 18.90 5.64 12.19
CA GLU A 142 19.73 4.42 12.10
C GLU A 142 18.98 3.14 12.55
N SER A 143 17.76 3.27 13.04
CA SER A 143 16.98 2.20 13.68
C SER A 143 15.56 2.10 13.10
N VAL A 144 15.45 2.19 11.80
CA VAL A 144 14.19 2.05 11.08
C VAL A 144 14.08 0.64 10.50
N ALA A 145 12.89 0.08 10.51
CA ALA A 145 12.60 -1.23 9.95
C ALA A 145 11.48 -1.15 8.91
N TYR A 146 11.75 -1.61 7.70
CA TYR A 146 10.70 -2.02 6.80
C TYR A 146 10.32 -3.48 7.09
N ILE A 147 9.06 -3.73 7.38
CA ILE A 147 8.52 -5.05 7.76
C ILE A 147 7.66 -5.55 6.62
N TYR A 148 8.02 -6.71 6.08
CA TYR A 148 7.30 -7.35 4.98
C TYR A 148 5.88 -7.82 5.39
N PRO A 149 5.01 -8.13 4.42
CA PRO A 149 3.61 -8.51 4.70
C PRO A 149 3.42 -9.71 5.63
N ASP A 150 4.44 -10.60 5.77
CA ASP A 150 4.39 -11.73 6.70
C ASP A 150 4.52 -11.32 8.18
N LYS A 151 4.81 -10.04 8.46
CA LYS A 151 5.03 -9.47 9.79
C LYS A 151 6.16 -10.14 10.59
N LYS A 152 7.02 -10.90 9.93
CA LYS A 152 8.13 -11.68 10.51
C LYS A 152 9.48 -11.32 9.93
N THR A 153 9.51 -10.98 8.64
CA THR A 153 10.70 -10.61 7.90
C THR A 153 10.81 -9.08 7.84
N ALA A 154 12.01 -8.54 8.07
CA ALA A 154 12.25 -7.10 7.98
C ALA A 154 13.60 -6.77 7.34
N LEU A 155 13.70 -5.58 6.76
CA LEU A 155 14.95 -4.88 6.50
C LEU A 155 15.12 -3.82 7.58
N TYR A 156 16.17 -3.99 8.42
CA TYR A 156 16.41 -3.12 9.57
C TYR A 156 17.75 -2.39 9.42
N GLY A 157 17.73 -1.06 9.53
CA GLY A 157 18.92 -0.23 9.37
C GLY A 157 18.61 1.26 9.26
N SER A 158 19.35 1.97 8.41
CA SER A 158 19.25 3.43 8.26
C SER A 158 18.35 3.83 7.11
N PHE A 159 17.51 4.83 7.39
CA PHE A 159 16.65 5.51 6.43
C PHE A 159 16.86 7.03 6.54
N VAL A 160 16.71 7.71 5.43
CA VAL A 160 16.73 9.17 5.35
C VAL A 160 15.56 9.60 4.48
N ASP A 161 14.68 10.45 5.01
CA ASP A 161 13.53 11.01 4.31
C ASP A 161 12.70 9.92 3.60
N GLY A 162 12.39 8.85 4.34
CA GLY A 162 11.62 7.71 3.86
C GLY A 162 12.39 6.71 2.98
N GLU A 163 13.61 7.04 2.52
CA GLU A 163 14.40 6.19 1.63
C GLU A 163 15.35 5.26 2.40
N LEU A 164 15.42 4.00 1.98
CA LEU A 164 16.32 3.00 2.53
C LEU A 164 17.76 3.26 2.11
N ILE A 165 18.60 3.68 3.03
CA ILE A 165 20.02 3.93 2.76
C ILE A 165 20.85 2.64 2.90
N GLU A 166 20.76 1.99 4.06
CA GLU A 166 21.45 0.73 4.34
C GLU A 166 20.66 -0.09 5.36
N ALA A 167 20.32 -1.32 5.02
CA ALA A 167 19.69 -2.24 5.96
C ALA A 167 20.18 -3.68 5.80
N ARG A 168 19.88 -4.49 6.81
CA ARG A 168 20.16 -5.92 6.83
C ARG A 168 18.88 -6.69 7.09
N LEU A 169 18.83 -7.93 6.59
CA LEU A 169 17.74 -8.85 6.91
C LEU A 169 17.66 -9.04 8.42
N ALA A 170 16.47 -8.90 8.96
CA ALA A 170 16.18 -9.14 10.38
C ALA A 170 14.86 -9.92 10.53
N SER A 171 14.76 -10.65 11.63
CA SER A 171 13.52 -11.24 12.11
C SER A 171 12.82 -10.29 13.06
N VAL A 172 11.49 -10.16 12.92
CA VAL A 172 10.67 -9.38 13.85
C VAL A 172 10.30 -10.23 15.04
N ILE A 173 10.71 -9.79 16.23
CA ILE A 173 10.37 -10.41 17.52
C ILE A 173 9.35 -9.52 18.21
N CYS A 174 8.15 -10.05 18.43
CA CYS A 174 7.12 -9.33 19.18
C CYS A 174 7.52 -9.25 20.67
N SER A 175 7.58 -8.03 21.21
CA SER A 175 7.74 -7.84 22.65
C SER A 175 6.39 -7.74 23.36
N THR A 176 6.37 -8.11 24.65
CA THR A 176 5.19 -7.94 25.53
C THR A 176 4.79 -6.47 25.73
N SER A 177 5.67 -5.54 25.41
CA SER A 177 5.41 -4.08 25.46
C SER A 177 4.78 -3.51 24.22
N GLY A 178 4.56 -4.32 23.17
CA GLY A 178 4.02 -3.87 21.89
C GLY A 178 5.01 -3.15 20.96
N ARG A 179 6.25 -2.90 21.42
CA ARG A 179 7.34 -2.38 20.59
C ARG A 179 8.06 -3.57 19.93
N PRO A 180 8.26 -3.58 18.59
CA PRO A 180 8.96 -4.65 17.92
C PRO A 180 10.46 -4.63 18.30
N ARG A 181 11.07 -5.82 18.26
CA ARG A 181 12.51 -6.00 18.29
C ARG A 181 12.96 -6.67 17.02
N PHE A 182 14.15 -6.35 16.57
CA PHE A 182 14.72 -6.85 15.33
C PHE A 182 15.99 -7.62 15.61
N GLU A 183 16.04 -8.86 15.18
CA GLU A 183 17.23 -9.71 15.28
C GLU A 183 17.84 -9.83 13.88
N ILE A 184 19.00 -9.19 13.69
CA ILE A 184 19.70 -9.20 12.41
C ILE A 184 20.21 -10.59 12.08
N ALA A 185 19.93 -11.08 10.89
CA ALA A 185 20.40 -12.38 10.43
C ALA A 185 21.92 -12.38 10.28
N PRO A 186 22.62 -13.42 10.80
CA PRO A 186 24.07 -13.56 10.63
C PRO A 186 24.44 -13.53 9.14
N ASN A 187 25.51 -12.80 8.79
CA ASN A 187 26.03 -12.69 7.41
C ASN A 187 25.01 -12.16 6.39
N SER A 188 23.97 -11.46 6.83
CA SER A 188 23.05 -10.77 5.91
C SER A 188 23.85 -9.82 5.01
N PRO A 189 23.60 -9.83 3.71
CA PRO A 189 24.10 -8.76 2.83
C PRO A 189 23.47 -7.42 3.23
N VAL A 190 24.05 -6.36 2.71
CA VAL A 190 23.51 -5.02 2.82
C VAL A 190 22.51 -4.80 1.69
N TYR A 191 21.35 -4.26 2.04
CA TYR A 191 20.30 -3.84 1.12
C TYR A 191 20.18 -2.33 1.17
N SER A 192 19.97 -1.70 0.02
CA SER A 192 19.74 -0.26 -0.11
C SER A 192 18.66 0.00 -1.14
N TYR A 193 18.18 1.21 -1.21
CA TYR A 193 17.31 1.65 -2.29
C TYR A 193 18.04 1.53 -3.63
N ASP A 194 17.42 0.86 -4.59
CA ASP A 194 18.04 0.42 -5.84
C ASP A 194 17.01 0.46 -6.98
N LYS A 195 16.44 1.66 -7.19
CA LYS A 195 15.38 1.88 -8.17
C LYS A 195 15.92 1.73 -9.58
N SER A 196 15.31 0.83 -10.34
CA SER A 196 15.56 0.70 -11.78
C SER A 196 15.22 1.98 -12.53
N THR A 197 16.01 2.29 -13.55
CA THR A 197 15.80 3.41 -14.48
C THR A 197 15.30 2.90 -15.82
N SER A 198 15.25 3.76 -16.84
CA SER A 198 14.94 3.33 -18.22
C SER A 198 16.05 2.50 -18.88
N THR A 199 17.27 2.56 -18.34
CA THR A 199 18.45 1.89 -18.93
C THR A 199 19.14 0.92 -17.99
N CYS A 200 18.83 0.96 -16.69
CA CYS A 200 19.42 0.09 -15.68
C CYS A 200 18.32 -0.65 -14.89
N ILE A 201 18.39 -1.98 -14.88
CA ILE A 201 17.36 -2.80 -14.19
C ILE A 201 17.51 -2.81 -12.67
N ALA A 202 18.60 -2.43 -12.12
CA ALA A 202 18.99 -2.27 -10.72
C ALA A 202 20.51 -2.45 -10.64
N THR A 203 21.18 -1.75 -9.73
CA THR A 203 22.64 -1.88 -9.54
C THR A 203 23.01 -3.21 -8.89
N HIS A 204 22.14 -3.74 -8.02
CA HIS A 204 22.32 -5.02 -7.32
C HIS A 204 21.43 -6.13 -7.94
N SER A 205 21.55 -6.31 -9.23
CA SER A 205 20.73 -7.22 -10.04
C SER A 205 20.79 -8.69 -9.60
N LEU A 206 21.89 -9.11 -8.97
CA LEU A 206 22.10 -10.48 -8.47
C LEU A 206 21.92 -10.62 -6.94
N LEU A 207 21.40 -9.60 -6.28
CA LEU A 207 21.07 -9.66 -4.85
C LEU A 207 19.58 -10.01 -4.69
N PRO A 208 19.22 -11.28 -4.38
CA PRO A 208 17.84 -11.70 -4.23
C PRO A 208 17.13 -10.92 -3.12
N ASP A 209 15.84 -10.68 -3.31
CA ASP A 209 15.02 -10.15 -2.22
C ASP A 209 14.91 -11.20 -1.08
N PRO A 210 15.10 -10.78 0.19
CA PRO A 210 15.18 -11.72 1.30
C PRO A 210 13.83 -12.32 1.68
N TYR A 211 12.71 -11.65 1.39
CA TYR A 211 11.37 -12.17 1.60
C TYR A 211 10.98 -13.12 0.45
N GLU A 212 11.10 -12.66 -0.79
CA GLU A 212 10.75 -13.44 -1.98
C GLU A 212 11.52 -14.76 -2.05
N SER A 213 12.83 -14.72 -1.74
CA SER A 213 13.70 -15.90 -1.77
C SER A 213 13.27 -17.01 -0.79
N GLN A 214 12.48 -16.69 0.23
CA GLN A 214 11.89 -17.68 1.14
C GLN A 214 10.55 -18.25 0.62
N LYS A 215 9.89 -17.55 -0.31
CA LYS A 215 8.56 -17.89 -0.80
C LYS A 215 8.56 -18.68 -2.10
N VAL A 216 9.48 -18.35 -3.04
CA VAL A 216 9.45 -18.88 -4.40
C VAL A 216 10.81 -19.37 -4.90
N PHE A 217 10.77 -20.19 -5.95
CA PHE A 217 11.93 -20.61 -6.74
C PHE A 217 11.55 -20.77 -8.22
N VAL A 218 12.55 -20.73 -9.10
CA VAL A 218 12.38 -20.91 -10.54
C VAL A 218 12.77 -22.36 -10.93
N ALA A 219 11.97 -23.00 -11.75
CA ALA A 219 12.21 -24.33 -12.31
C ALA A 219 11.57 -24.43 -13.71
N ASP A 220 11.75 -25.57 -14.39
CA ASP A 220 11.05 -25.84 -15.66
C ASP A 220 9.53 -25.83 -15.41
N SER A 221 8.81 -25.10 -16.27
CA SER A 221 7.35 -24.96 -16.17
C SER A 221 6.65 -26.28 -16.46
N MET A 222 5.54 -26.50 -15.78
CA MET A 222 4.63 -27.62 -16.09
C MET A 222 3.77 -27.32 -17.34
N ILE A 223 3.75 -26.07 -17.80
CA ILE A 223 3.04 -25.64 -19.01
C ILE A 223 3.94 -25.91 -20.21
N LYS A 224 3.45 -26.72 -21.13
CA LYS A 224 4.20 -27.13 -22.31
C LYS A 224 4.62 -25.91 -23.15
N GLY A 225 5.93 -25.77 -23.38
CA GLY A 225 6.50 -24.71 -24.21
C GLY A 225 6.73 -23.37 -23.48
N ALA A 226 6.35 -23.24 -22.22
CA ALA A 226 6.53 -22.00 -21.45
C ALA A 226 7.96 -21.80 -20.91
N GLY A 227 8.85 -22.79 -21.04
CA GLY A 227 10.23 -22.71 -20.54
C GLY A 227 10.29 -22.77 -19.02
N GLN A 228 10.81 -21.73 -18.37
CA GLN A 228 10.85 -21.63 -16.90
C GLN A 228 9.52 -21.12 -16.33
N GLY A 229 9.22 -21.52 -15.10
CA GLY A 229 8.08 -21.08 -14.32
C GLY A 229 8.47 -20.71 -12.88
N LEU A 230 7.59 -20.05 -12.19
CA LEU A 230 7.71 -19.64 -10.79
C LEU A 230 6.94 -20.61 -9.89
N PHE A 231 7.57 -21.11 -8.84
CA PHE A 231 7.01 -22.16 -7.97
C PHE A 231 7.06 -21.76 -6.51
N ALA A 232 6.04 -22.15 -5.74
CA ALA A 232 5.99 -21.90 -4.30
C ALA A 232 6.96 -22.81 -3.53
N LYS A 233 7.82 -22.25 -2.67
CA LYS A 233 8.67 -22.99 -1.72
C LYS A 233 7.92 -23.54 -0.52
N THR A 234 6.87 -22.83 -0.11
CA THR A 234 6.07 -23.11 1.09
C THR A 234 4.59 -23.04 0.74
N VAL A 235 3.74 -23.54 1.60
CA VAL A 235 2.30 -23.25 1.53
C VAL A 235 2.07 -21.76 1.76
N ALA A 236 1.05 -21.19 1.13
CA ALA A 236 0.64 -19.82 1.30
C ALA A 236 -0.89 -19.72 1.33
N ASP A 237 -1.40 -18.84 2.16
CA ASP A 237 -2.82 -18.52 2.22
C ASP A 237 -3.21 -17.53 1.11
N THR A 238 -4.50 -17.35 0.91
CA THR A 238 -5.05 -16.29 0.05
C THR A 238 -4.48 -14.93 0.49
N ASP A 239 -4.30 -14.03 -0.46
CA ASP A 239 -3.75 -12.67 -0.32
C ASP A 239 -2.26 -12.60 0.09
N THR A 240 -1.58 -13.74 0.24
CA THR A 240 -0.13 -13.74 0.47
C THR A 240 0.63 -13.17 -0.73
N VAL A 241 1.51 -12.20 -0.51
CA VAL A 241 2.50 -11.76 -1.49
C VAL A 241 3.54 -12.87 -1.68
N MET A 242 3.69 -13.35 -2.90
CA MET A 242 4.57 -14.46 -3.24
C MET A 242 5.88 -14.01 -3.85
N ALA A 243 5.83 -13.03 -4.75
CA ALA A 243 6.98 -12.56 -5.50
C ALA A 243 6.82 -11.09 -5.91
N PHE A 244 7.93 -10.48 -6.33
CA PHE A 244 8.00 -9.10 -6.78
C PHE A 244 8.33 -9.04 -8.26
N TYR A 245 7.80 -8.03 -8.95
CA TYR A 245 8.06 -7.78 -10.35
C TYR A 245 8.67 -6.38 -10.50
N ASN A 246 9.98 -6.33 -10.55
CA ASN A 246 10.77 -5.13 -10.84
C ASN A 246 11.48 -5.28 -12.18
N GLY A 247 11.76 -4.17 -12.86
CA GLY A 247 12.43 -4.13 -14.14
C GLY A 247 12.80 -2.70 -14.51
N VAL A 248 13.36 -2.48 -15.70
CA VAL A 248 13.56 -1.14 -16.24
C VAL A 248 12.21 -0.45 -16.41
N ARG A 249 12.20 0.88 -16.31
CA ARG A 249 10.98 1.70 -16.40
C ARG A 249 10.96 2.40 -17.74
N ILE A 250 10.04 1.98 -18.60
CA ILE A 250 9.84 2.53 -19.93
C ILE A 250 8.42 3.08 -20.07
N THR A 251 8.16 3.84 -21.10
CA THR A 251 6.83 4.39 -21.39
C THR A 251 5.97 3.42 -22.19
N HIS A 252 4.65 3.57 -22.12
CA HIS A 252 3.72 2.84 -22.99
C HIS A 252 4.04 3.08 -24.48
N SER A 253 4.39 4.30 -24.85
CA SER A 253 4.77 4.65 -26.23
C SER A 253 6.00 3.90 -26.72
N GLU A 254 7.01 3.64 -25.84
CA GLU A 254 8.17 2.83 -26.18
C GLU A 254 7.78 1.37 -26.42
N VAL A 255 6.89 0.81 -25.59
CA VAL A 255 6.38 -0.56 -25.75
C VAL A 255 5.64 -0.71 -27.08
N ASP A 256 4.77 0.25 -27.42
CA ASP A 256 3.95 0.22 -28.62
C ASP A 256 4.76 0.41 -29.92
N SER A 257 5.88 1.12 -29.83
CA SER A 257 6.73 1.45 -30.99
C SER A 257 7.75 0.38 -31.37
N ARG A 258 8.06 -0.56 -30.46
CA ARG A 258 9.10 -1.57 -30.66
C ARG A 258 8.52 -2.93 -31.13
N ASP A 259 9.39 -3.81 -31.62
CA ASP A 259 8.99 -5.17 -32.00
C ASP A 259 8.33 -5.86 -30.80
N TRP A 260 7.16 -6.44 -31.03
CA TRP A 260 6.38 -7.15 -30.03
C TRP A 260 7.15 -8.30 -29.35
N ALA A 261 8.08 -8.96 -30.08
CA ALA A 261 8.93 -10.00 -29.52
C ALA A 261 9.77 -9.53 -28.32
N LEU A 262 9.99 -8.22 -28.18
CA LEU A 262 10.71 -7.60 -27.06
C LEU A 262 9.82 -7.36 -25.84
N ASN A 263 8.50 -7.53 -25.97
CA ASN A 263 7.52 -7.24 -24.92
C ASN A 263 7.14 -8.47 -24.07
N GLY A 264 7.90 -9.56 -24.16
CA GLY A 264 7.58 -10.81 -23.46
C GLY A 264 7.57 -10.72 -21.93
N ASN A 265 8.27 -9.74 -21.35
CA ASN A 265 8.37 -9.54 -19.91
C ASN A 265 7.99 -8.09 -19.51
N THR A 266 6.98 -7.53 -20.15
CA THR A 266 6.45 -6.21 -19.81
C THR A 266 5.19 -6.31 -18.97
N ILE A 267 5.02 -5.34 -18.04
CA ILE A 267 3.79 -5.19 -17.27
C ILE A 267 3.54 -3.70 -17.00
N SER A 268 2.31 -3.22 -17.21
CA SER A 268 1.92 -1.86 -16.86
C SER A 268 2.03 -1.66 -15.35
N LEU A 269 2.76 -0.63 -14.91
CA LEU A 269 2.81 -0.21 -13.52
C LEU A 269 1.69 0.76 -13.21
N ASP A 270 1.60 1.81 -14.01
CA ASP A 270 0.61 2.88 -13.92
C ASP A 270 0.27 3.42 -15.32
N GLU A 271 -0.40 4.57 -15.41
CA GLU A 271 -0.83 5.18 -16.67
C GLU A 271 0.33 5.59 -17.58
N ASP A 272 1.50 5.90 -17.01
CA ASP A 272 2.66 6.40 -17.74
C ASP A 272 3.79 5.38 -17.88
N THR A 273 3.88 4.43 -16.94
CA THR A 273 5.04 3.58 -16.74
C THR A 273 4.74 2.11 -16.99
N VAL A 274 5.62 1.47 -17.76
CA VAL A 274 5.70 0.02 -17.93
C VAL A 274 7.00 -0.49 -17.30
N ILE A 275 6.91 -1.57 -16.55
CA ILE A 275 8.07 -2.33 -16.07
C ILE A 275 8.42 -3.37 -17.13
N ASP A 276 9.70 -3.46 -17.50
CA ASP A 276 10.22 -4.43 -18.45
C ASP A 276 11.44 -5.16 -17.89
N VAL A 277 11.52 -6.47 -18.10
CA VAL A 277 12.72 -7.29 -17.82
C VAL A 277 13.30 -7.75 -19.14
N PRO A 278 14.14 -6.90 -19.80
CA PRO A 278 14.64 -7.17 -21.13
C PRO A 278 15.70 -8.27 -21.10
N GLN A 279 15.93 -8.92 -22.26
CA GLN A 279 17.08 -9.80 -22.43
C GLN A 279 18.40 -9.01 -22.25
N PRO A 280 19.41 -9.60 -21.59
CA PRO A 280 19.49 -10.97 -21.03
C PRO A 280 19.04 -11.08 -19.56
N PHE A 281 18.38 -10.07 -18.99
CA PHE A 281 17.95 -10.04 -17.60
C PHE A 281 16.74 -10.96 -17.30
N ASP A 282 16.14 -11.52 -18.33
CA ASP A 282 15.19 -12.63 -18.20
C ASP A 282 15.84 -13.93 -17.68
N GLN A 283 17.19 -14.02 -17.67
CA GLN A 283 17.96 -15.15 -17.13
C GLN A 283 18.30 -14.91 -15.66
N ILE A 284 18.04 -15.90 -14.80
CA ILE A 284 18.27 -15.76 -13.33
C ILE A 284 19.75 -15.56 -12.98
N GLU A 285 20.67 -15.99 -13.84
CA GLU A 285 22.11 -15.76 -13.71
C GLU A 285 22.52 -14.31 -13.99
N ARG A 286 21.63 -13.52 -14.56
CA ARG A 286 21.82 -12.09 -14.85
C ARG A 286 21.00 -11.19 -13.96
N TYR A 287 19.82 -11.68 -13.57
CA TYR A 287 18.91 -10.95 -12.69
C TYR A 287 18.09 -11.92 -11.85
N CYS A 288 18.22 -11.79 -10.53
CA CYS A 288 17.44 -12.54 -9.55
C CYS A 288 16.96 -11.68 -8.37
N ALA A 289 17.09 -10.36 -8.49
CA ALA A 289 16.66 -9.43 -7.45
C ALA A 289 15.13 -9.41 -7.25
N SER A 290 14.38 -9.76 -8.30
CA SER A 290 12.95 -10.07 -8.25
C SER A 290 12.60 -11.14 -9.31
N LEU A 291 11.63 -11.99 -9.05
CA LEU A 291 11.33 -13.16 -9.87
C LEU A 291 9.92 -13.19 -10.47
N GLY A 292 9.12 -12.14 -10.24
CA GLY A 292 7.73 -12.09 -10.70
C GLY A 292 7.55 -12.24 -12.21
N HIS A 293 8.55 -11.86 -13.01
CA HIS A 293 8.57 -12.04 -14.47
C HIS A 293 8.64 -13.52 -14.92
N LYS A 294 8.86 -14.46 -13.98
CA LYS A 294 8.87 -15.90 -14.24
C LYS A 294 7.50 -16.57 -14.05
N ALA A 295 6.48 -15.83 -13.61
CA ALA A 295 5.14 -16.38 -13.51
C ALA A 295 4.50 -16.49 -14.89
N ASN A 296 4.06 -17.69 -15.26
CA ASN A 296 3.44 -17.97 -16.55
C ASN A 296 1.95 -17.64 -16.58
N HIS A 297 1.38 -17.55 -17.77
CA HIS A 297 -0.03 -17.32 -17.99
C HIS A 297 -0.89 -18.55 -17.68
N SER A 298 -2.10 -18.30 -17.15
CA SER A 298 -3.19 -19.28 -17.11
C SER A 298 -4.55 -18.57 -17.14
N PHE A 299 -5.50 -19.15 -17.84
CA PHE A 299 -6.92 -18.73 -17.78
C PHE A 299 -7.63 -19.15 -16.48
N THR A 300 -6.98 -19.99 -15.65
CA THR A 300 -7.41 -20.34 -14.29
C THR A 300 -6.29 -20.03 -13.31
N PRO A 301 -5.95 -18.74 -13.13
CA PRO A 301 -4.80 -18.34 -12.34
C PRO A 301 -4.98 -18.68 -10.85
N ASN A 302 -3.88 -18.98 -10.17
CA ASN A 302 -3.85 -19.06 -8.71
C ASN A 302 -3.27 -17.82 -8.05
N CYS A 303 -2.74 -16.91 -8.85
CA CYS A 303 -2.21 -15.61 -8.41
C CYS A 303 -2.68 -14.48 -9.32
N LYS A 304 -2.57 -13.24 -8.83
CA LYS A 304 -2.80 -12.00 -9.59
C LYS A 304 -1.58 -11.09 -9.48
N TYR A 305 -1.47 -10.17 -10.43
CA TYR A 305 -0.62 -8.99 -10.25
C TYR A 305 -1.31 -7.96 -9.36
N ASP A 306 -0.56 -7.31 -8.48
CA ASP A 306 -1.03 -6.27 -7.59
C ASP A 306 0.01 -5.17 -7.43
N GLN A 307 -0.38 -4.00 -6.93
CA GLN A 307 0.55 -2.91 -6.63
C GLN A 307 1.34 -3.23 -5.35
N PHE A 308 2.57 -2.74 -5.30
CA PHE A 308 3.43 -2.90 -4.13
C PHE A 308 4.46 -1.76 -4.05
N VAL A 309 4.67 -1.22 -2.85
CA VAL A 309 5.72 -0.23 -2.60
C VAL A 309 6.89 -0.92 -1.90
N HIS A 310 7.89 -1.27 -2.68
CA HIS A 310 9.04 -2.04 -2.19
C HIS A 310 10.16 -1.14 -1.67
N PRO A 311 10.77 -1.41 -0.49
CA PRO A 311 11.78 -0.54 0.11
C PRO A 311 13.04 -0.39 -0.75
N ARG A 312 13.38 -1.40 -1.55
CA ARG A 312 14.52 -1.34 -2.47
C ARG A 312 14.17 -0.76 -3.84
N PHE A 313 12.99 -1.05 -4.35
CA PHE A 313 12.68 -0.79 -5.76
C PHE A 313 11.68 0.35 -5.97
N GLY A 314 11.09 0.89 -4.90
CA GLY A 314 9.98 1.84 -4.98
C GLY A 314 8.69 1.18 -5.48
N PRO A 315 7.79 1.93 -6.14
CA PRO A 315 6.57 1.37 -6.71
C PRO A 315 6.86 0.30 -7.77
N ILE A 316 6.30 -0.91 -7.60
CA ILE A 316 6.45 -2.07 -8.48
C ILE A 316 5.14 -2.88 -8.51
N LYS A 317 5.13 -3.99 -9.27
CA LYS A 317 4.09 -5.01 -9.13
C LYS A 317 4.56 -6.14 -8.21
N CYS A 318 3.61 -6.80 -7.56
CA CYS A 318 3.84 -8.07 -6.88
C CYS A 318 2.93 -9.16 -7.46
N ILE A 319 3.24 -10.41 -7.11
CA ILE A 319 2.38 -11.57 -7.36
C ILE A 319 1.73 -11.94 -6.05
N ARG A 320 0.41 -11.88 -6.01
CA ARG A 320 -0.41 -12.15 -4.82
C ARG A 320 -1.30 -13.37 -5.05
N ALA A 321 -1.37 -14.26 -4.07
CA ALA A 321 -2.18 -15.47 -4.14
C ALA A 321 -3.69 -15.17 -4.16
N LEU A 322 -4.43 -15.69 -5.13
CA LEU A 322 -5.90 -15.59 -5.23
C LEU A 322 -6.63 -16.65 -4.39
N ARG A 323 -5.94 -17.72 -4.07
CA ARG A 323 -6.41 -18.85 -3.25
C ARG A 323 -5.23 -19.46 -2.50
N PRO A 324 -5.47 -20.37 -1.53
CA PRO A 324 -4.38 -21.10 -0.92
C PRO A 324 -3.53 -21.83 -1.96
N VAL A 325 -2.20 -21.69 -1.84
CA VAL A 325 -1.19 -22.29 -2.71
C VAL A 325 -0.45 -23.38 -1.97
N ARG A 326 -0.24 -24.51 -2.65
CA ARG A 326 0.49 -25.64 -2.08
C ARG A 326 2.00 -25.47 -2.31
N LYS A 327 2.78 -26.10 -1.44
CA LYS A 327 4.22 -26.21 -1.67
C LYS A 327 4.50 -26.90 -3.01
N HIS A 328 5.44 -26.35 -3.79
CA HIS A 328 5.84 -26.76 -5.12
C HIS A 328 4.75 -26.61 -6.21
N GLU A 329 3.69 -25.90 -5.92
CA GLU A 329 2.71 -25.51 -6.94
C GLU A 329 3.29 -24.39 -7.83
N GLU A 330 3.09 -24.51 -9.14
CA GLU A 330 3.44 -23.43 -10.07
C GLU A 330 2.51 -22.26 -9.89
N LEU A 331 3.09 -21.06 -9.78
CA LEU A 331 2.37 -19.79 -9.66
C LEU A 331 2.07 -19.29 -11.07
N VAL A 332 0.79 -19.13 -11.34
CA VAL A 332 0.30 -18.68 -12.64
C VAL A 332 -0.63 -17.50 -12.48
N VAL A 333 -0.56 -16.58 -13.44
CA VAL A 333 -1.29 -15.31 -13.45
C VAL A 333 -2.04 -15.14 -14.76
N ALA A 334 -3.03 -14.25 -14.81
CA ALA A 334 -3.63 -13.82 -16.06
C ALA A 334 -2.82 -12.67 -16.65
N TYR A 335 -2.37 -12.80 -17.92
CA TYR A 335 -1.59 -11.73 -18.57
C TYR A 335 -2.44 -10.54 -19.03
N GLY A 336 -3.75 -10.62 -18.98
CA GLY A 336 -4.64 -9.49 -19.26
C GLY A 336 -4.53 -8.91 -20.68
N TYR A 337 -4.14 -9.74 -21.67
CA TYR A 337 -4.25 -9.32 -23.07
C TYR A 337 -5.74 -9.11 -23.39
N ASP A 338 -6.07 -7.96 -23.97
CA ASP A 338 -7.44 -7.65 -24.34
C ASP A 338 -8.01 -8.67 -25.34
N HIS A 339 -9.15 -9.23 -25.00
CA HIS A 339 -9.83 -10.25 -25.78
C HIS A 339 -10.76 -9.67 -26.85
N GLU A 340 -11.09 -8.40 -26.72
CA GLU A 340 -11.90 -7.71 -27.72
C GLU A 340 -11.00 -7.05 -28.76
N PRO A 341 -11.37 -7.04 -30.03
CA PRO A 341 -10.69 -6.22 -31.01
C PRO A 341 -10.94 -4.76 -30.65
N MET A 342 -10.18 -4.26 -29.70
CA MET A 342 -10.16 -2.85 -29.37
C MET A 342 -9.84 -2.08 -30.64
N GLY A 343 -10.65 -1.09 -30.93
CA GLY A 343 -10.38 -0.18 -32.00
C GLY A 343 -8.96 0.36 -31.89
N LYS A 344 -8.11 -0.09 -32.76
CA LYS A 344 -6.90 0.50 -33.34
C LYS A 344 -5.65 0.77 -32.48
N ASN A 345 -5.57 0.61 -31.14
CA ASN A 345 -4.43 1.10 -30.38
C ASN A 345 -3.91 0.17 -29.27
N GLY A 346 -4.29 -1.08 -29.18
CA GLY A 346 -3.71 -2.05 -28.22
C GLY A 346 -2.87 -3.12 -28.93
N PRO A 347 -1.84 -3.66 -28.29
CA PRO A 347 -1.04 -4.73 -28.85
C PRO A 347 -1.93 -5.98 -29.05
N GLU A 348 -1.87 -6.53 -30.27
CA GLU A 348 -2.62 -7.72 -30.61
C GLU A 348 -2.11 -8.91 -29.79
N ALA A 349 -3.01 -9.66 -29.13
CA ALA A 349 -2.61 -10.83 -28.35
C ALA A 349 -1.82 -11.83 -29.20
N PRO A 350 -0.75 -12.46 -28.67
CA PRO A 350 0.06 -13.44 -29.39
C PRO A 350 -0.79 -14.63 -29.85
N ASP A 351 -0.39 -15.27 -30.96
CA ASP A 351 -1.12 -16.40 -31.51
C ASP A 351 -1.29 -17.57 -30.53
N TRP A 352 -0.28 -17.85 -29.73
CA TRP A 352 -0.35 -18.89 -28.70
C TRP A 352 -1.46 -18.60 -27.66
N TYR A 353 -1.61 -17.34 -27.29
CA TYR A 353 -2.64 -16.90 -26.32
C TYR A 353 -4.05 -17.04 -26.93
N LYS A 354 -4.23 -16.63 -28.19
CA LYS A 354 -5.49 -16.78 -28.90
C LYS A 354 -5.89 -18.26 -29.01
N GLN A 355 -4.95 -19.14 -29.31
CA GLN A 355 -5.18 -20.58 -29.39
C GLN A 355 -5.59 -21.18 -28.03
N GLU A 356 -4.87 -20.84 -26.95
CA GLU A 356 -5.19 -21.31 -25.60
C GLU A 356 -6.56 -20.75 -25.13
N LEU A 357 -6.87 -19.52 -25.46
CA LEU A 357 -8.18 -18.92 -25.15
C LEU A 357 -9.32 -19.69 -25.83
N GLU A 358 -9.17 -20.00 -27.11
CA GLU A 358 -10.17 -20.80 -27.84
C GLU A 358 -10.34 -22.20 -27.25
N GLU A 359 -9.24 -22.84 -26.84
CA GLU A 359 -9.31 -24.14 -26.17
C GLU A 359 -9.98 -24.05 -24.79
N PHE A 360 -9.67 -23.02 -24.02
CA PHE A 360 -10.31 -22.77 -22.74
C PHE A 360 -11.82 -22.56 -22.90
N GLN A 361 -12.26 -21.71 -23.86
CA GLN A 361 -13.67 -21.45 -24.14
C GLN A 361 -14.39 -22.74 -24.60
N ARG A 362 -13.76 -23.56 -25.44
CA ARG A 362 -14.33 -24.86 -25.84
C ARG A 362 -14.54 -25.81 -24.67
N ARG A 363 -13.59 -25.85 -23.72
CA ARG A 363 -13.73 -26.66 -22.49
C ARG A 363 -14.85 -26.19 -21.59
N GLN A 364 -15.03 -24.86 -21.48
CA GLN A 364 -16.14 -24.25 -20.71
C GLN A 364 -17.53 -24.49 -21.36
N ALA A 365 -17.59 -24.49 -22.69
CA ALA A 365 -18.83 -24.70 -23.45
C ALA A 365 -19.21 -26.19 -23.54
N ALA A 366 -18.32 -27.13 -23.25
CA ALA A 366 -18.65 -28.57 -23.23
C ALA A 366 -19.59 -28.84 -22.06
N PRO A 367 -20.81 -29.42 -22.29
CA PRO A 367 -21.70 -29.76 -21.20
C PRO A 367 -20.98 -30.71 -20.25
N SER A 368 -20.99 -30.41 -18.94
CA SER A 368 -20.54 -31.29 -17.89
C SER A 368 -21.28 -32.62 -18.05
N GLY A 369 -20.63 -33.58 -18.70
CA GLY A 369 -21.18 -34.92 -18.90
C GLY A 369 -21.45 -35.55 -17.53
N GLN A 370 -22.65 -36.12 -17.44
CA GLN A 370 -23.22 -36.84 -16.31
C GLN A 370 -22.30 -37.83 -15.67
#